data_a978c163b8d6f287a95d734a2864447b
#
_entry.id   a978c163b8d6f287a95d734a2864447b
#
_cell.length_a   1.000
_cell.length_b   1.000
_cell.length_c   1.000
_cell.angle_alpha   90.00
_cell.angle_beta   90.00
_cell.angle_gamma   90.00
#
_symmetry.space_group_name_H-M   'P 1'
#
loop_
_entity.id
_entity.type
_entity.pdbx_description
1 polymer ?
#
loop_
_entity_poly.entity_id
_entity_poly.type
_entity_poly.pdbx_seq_one_letter_code
_entity_poly.pdbx_strand_id
1 'polypeptide(L)'
;FLKKFIERGFPNRSHENWKFLDINQIIKKNIGELSFFNDYSLPNKIDPSIFVEGLEHNKIIFINGRIEKIDFNYEDKDKIEISDKVENKILIDNENSLIDLNNAFTNKSFKITIKNNYSLKKPLVIYHTTNEKIKSKSINLRLDFELEKNSSLKLIDFFADNTEKNFTNILYNFDLKKDSILKNYKIDKLKNNNLKYSFNNIEQETNSVSETFILSAGSNYFKNEVNCNLKGNYSSAFVNGIFSLKENQQHEIRTSINHLVENTKSYQLIKSVLGKLSX
;
A
#
# COMPACT_ATOMS: atom_id res chain seq x y z
N PHE A 1 14.97 7.09 -12.94
CA PHE A 1 14.06 7.44 -11.84
C PHE A 1 14.77 8.24 -10.76
N LEU A 2 15.93 7.78 -10.27
CA LEU A 2 16.66 8.53 -9.25
C LEU A 2 16.96 9.96 -9.68
N LYS A 3 17.40 10.16 -10.95
CA LYS A 3 17.64 11.50 -11.46
C LYS A 3 16.39 12.36 -11.38
N LYS A 4 15.24 11.81 -11.79
CA LYS A 4 13.96 12.54 -11.70
C LYS A 4 13.63 12.92 -10.26
N PHE A 5 13.85 11.99 -9.32
CA PHE A 5 13.59 12.29 -7.92
C PHE A 5 14.51 13.40 -7.40
N ILE A 6 15.81 13.32 -7.76
CA ILE A 6 16.77 14.34 -7.32
C ILE A 6 16.36 15.71 -7.85
N GLU A 7 15.93 15.78 -9.11
CA GLU A 7 15.51 17.03 -9.74
C GLU A 7 14.25 17.60 -9.11
N ARG A 8 13.29 16.74 -8.78
CA ARG A 8 11.99 17.16 -8.24
C ARG A 8 11.98 17.34 -6.73
N GLY A 9 12.78 16.53 -6.03
CA GLY A 9 12.75 16.49 -4.58
C GLY A 9 11.47 15.86 -4.05
N PHE A 10 11.28 15.96 -2.74
CA PHE A 10 10.04 15.51 -2.13
C PHE A 10 8.90 16.46 -2.51
N PRO A 11 7.67 15.95 -2.63
CA PRO A 11 6.54 16.80 -2.97
C PRO A 11 6.35 17.94 -1.97
N ASN A 12 5.93 19.07 -2.47
CA ASN A 12 5.64 20.23 -1.64
C ASN A 12 4.36 20.90 -2.16
N ARG A 13 4.00 22.02 -1.58
CA ARG A 13 2.73 22.71 -1.90
C ARG A 13 2.64 23.20 -3.34
N SER A 14 3.75 23.35 -4.03
CA SER A 14 3.72 23.81 -5.42
C SER A 14 3.26 22.70 -6.39
N HIS A 15 3.29 21.45 -5.97
CA HIS A 15 2.82 20.34 -6.79
C HIS A 15 1.31 20.22 -6.69
N GLU A 16 0.63 20.07 -7.81
CA GLU A 16 -0.83 20.08 -7.84
C GLU A 16 -1.47 19.10 -6.87
N ASN A 17 -0.95 17.89 -6.81
CA ASN A 17 -1.51 16.82 -5.96
C ASN A 17 -1.09 16.97 -4.49
N TRP A 18 -0.27 17.96 -4.16
CA TRP A 18 0.30 18.11 -2.83
C TRP A 18 0.14 19.52 -2.28
N LYS A 19 -0.75 20.31 -2.86
CA LYS A 19 -0.86 21.74 -2.53
C LYS A 19 -1.15 22.03 -1.06
N PHE A 20 -1.71 21.06 -0.34
CA PHE A 20 -2.02 21.26 1.07
C PHE A 20 -0.95 20.65 1.99
N LEU A 21 0.05 19.97 1.44
CA LEU A 21 1.05 19.25 2.20
C LEU A 21 2.45 19.55 1.68
N ASP A 22 3.38 19.74 2.60
CA ASP A 22 4.79 19.90 2.25
C ASP A 22 5.59 18.81 2.97
N ILE A 23 5.85 17.73 2.25
CA ILE A 23 6.44 16.56 2.86
C ILE A 23 7.88 16.79 3.32
N ASN A 24 8.62 17.72 2.67
CA ASN A 24 9.96 18.08 3.15
C ASN A 24 9.91 18.62 4.58
N GLN A 25 9.01 19.58 4.82
CA GLN A 25 8.87 20.14 6.15
C GLN A 25 8.38 19.11 7.15
N ILE A 26 7.47 18.24 6.71
CA ILE A 26 6.95 17.19 7.59
C ILE A 26 8.08 16.22 7.97
N ILE A 27 8.93 15.85 7.03
CA ILE A 27 10.08 14.99 7.32
C ILE A 27 11.02 15.67 8.31
N LYS A 28 11.36 16.93 8.05
CA LYS A 28 12.26 17.67 8.94
C LYS A 28 11.71 17.75 10.37
N LYS A 29 10.42 18.01 10.49
CA LYS A 29 9.79 18.16 11.81
C LYS A 29 9.71 16.84 12.59
N ASN A 30 9.39 15.73 11.91
CA ASN A 30 9.08 14.47 12.58
C ASN A 30 10.23 13.49 12.60
N ILE A 31 11.11 13.51 11.62
CA ILE A 31 12.20 12.55 11.50
C ILE A 31 13.55 13.23 11.62
N GLY A 32 13.69 14.41 11.03
CA GLY A 32 14.96 15.11 10.93
C GLY A 32 15.68 14.75 9.64
N GLU A 33 16.85 14.16 9.75
CA GLU A 33 17.59 13.73 8.59
C GLU A 33 17.17 12.31 8.21
N LEU A 34 16.74 12.12 6.96
CA LEU A 34 16.25 10.85 6.46
C LEU A 34 17.27 10.21 5.54
N SER A 35 17.56 8.94 5.75
CA SER A 35 18.36 8.15 4.83
C SER A 35 17.56 6.95 4.33
N PHE A 36 18.12 6.19 3.40
CA PHE A 36 17.41 5.10 2.76
C PHE A 36 17.89 3.77 3.33
N PHE A 37 16.93 2.92 3.71
CA PHE A 37 17.25 1.63 4.32
C PHE A 37 17.63 0.64 3.22
N ASN A 38 18.78 -0.02 3.40
CA ASN A 38 19.23 -1.03 2.43
C ASN A 38 19.98 -2.19 3.11
N ASP A 39 19.84 -2.34 4.41
CA ASP A 39 20.55 -3.39 5.15
C ASP A 39 19.66 -4.63 5.30
N TYR A 40 19.79 -5.55 4.39
CA TYR A 40 19.02 -6.79 4.40
C TYR A 40 19.92 -8.00 4.62
N SER A 41 21.08 -7.81 5.26
CA SER A 41 22.08 -8.85 5.38
C SER A 41 21.67 -10.02 6.27
N LEU A 42 20.89 -9.76 7.31
CA LEU A 42 20.52 -10.80 8.28
C LEU A 42 19.01 -10.91 8.41
N PRO A 43 18.49 -12.12 8.61
CA PRO A 43 17.06 -12.27 8.85
C PRO A 43 16.62 -11.55 10.13
N ASN A 44 15.39 -11.10 10.15
CA ASN A 44 14.78 -10.48 11.32
C ASN A 44 13.91 -11.51 12.05
N LYS A 45 13.83 -11.36 13.35
CA LYS A 45 13.00 -12.24 14.18
C LYS A 45 11.54 -11.81 14.11
N ILE A 46 10.65 -12.76 13.88
CA ILE A 46 9.21 -12.51 13.84
C ILE A 46 8.65 -12.56 15.25
N ASP A 47 7.87 -11.53 15.61
CA ASP A 47 7.13 -11.49 16.86
C ASP A 47 5.70 -11.95 16.58
N PRO A 48 5.31 -13.17 17.01
CA PRO A 48 3.97 -13.66 16.69
C PRO A 48 2.84 -12.90 17.37
N SER A 49 3.12 -12.02 18.32
CA SER A 49 2.07 -11.24 18.97
C SER A 49 1.38 -10.27 18.00
N ILE A 50 1.97 -9.99 16.85
CA ILE A 50 1.34 -9.11 15.86
C ILE A 50 0.19 -9.80 15.11
N PHE A 51 0.11 -11.12 15.15
CA PHE A 51 -0.85 -11.85 14.32
C PHE A 51 -2.29 -11.60 14.75
N VAL A 52 -3.17 -11.45 13.76
CA VAL A 52 -4.61 -11.31 14.01
C VAL A 52 -5.13 -12.58 14.65
N GLU A 53 -5.79 -12.44 15.80
CA GLU A 53 -6.36 -13.58 16.51
C GLU A 53 -7.77 -13.92 16.03
N GLY A 54 -8.13 -15.19 16.11
CA GLY A 54 -9.48 -15.64 15.79
C GLY A 54 -9.81 -15.66 14.31
N LEU A 55 -8.81 -15.53 13.45
CA LEU A 55 -9.00 -15.56 12.02
C LEU A 55 -7.97 -16.50 11.41
N GLU A 56 -8.46 -17.56 10.76
CA GLU A 56 -7.58 -18.42 9.97
C GLU A 56 -7.21 -17.66 8.70
N HIS A 57 -5.93 -17.51 8.42
CA HIS A 57 -5.52 -16.70 7.28
C HIS A 57 -4.15 -17.12 6.74
N ASN A 58 -3.96 -16.84 5.47
CA ASN A 58 -2.65 -16.95 4.83
C ASN A 58 -1.80 -15.76 5.24
N LYS A 59 -0.47 -15.90 5.24
CA LYS A 59 0.43 -14.85 5.72
C LYS A 59 1.56 -14.57 4.77
N ILE A 60 1.87 -13.29 4.61
CA ILE A 60 3.16 -12.82 4.14
C ILE A 60 3.64 -11.81 5.18
N ILE A 61 4.85 -11.96 5.69
CA ILE A 61 5.36 -11.09 6.75
C ILE A 61 6.57 -10.33 6.24
N PHE A 62 6.48 -9.01 6.23
CA PHE A 62 7.58 -8.10 5.94
C PHE A 62 8.08 -7.47 7.23
N ILE A 63 9.41 -7.45 7.41
CA ILE A 63 10.04 -6.66 8.47
C ILE A 63 11.04 -5.74 7.80
N ASN A 64 10.89 -4.43 8.00
CA ASN A 64 11.71 -3.41 7.35
C ASN A 64 11.73 -3.56 5.82
N GLY A 65 10.60 -4.00 5.24
CA GLY A 65 10.49 -4.16 3.79
C GLY A 65 11.05 -5.45 3.23
N ARG A 66 11.53 -6.37 4.07
CA ARG A 66 12.04 -7.67 3.64
C ARG A 66 11.06 -8.77 4.01
N ILE A 67 10.81 -9.71 3.08
CA ILE A 67 9.95 -10.86 3.37
C ILE A 67 10.68 -11.80 4.33
N GLU A 68 10.03 -12.09 5.47
CA GLU A 68 10.55 -13.01 6.46
C GLU A 68 9.77 -14.31 6.52
N LYS A 69 8.53 -14.33 6.02
CA LYS A 69 7.73 -15.56 6.05
C LYS A 69 6.63 -15.50 4.99
N ILE A 70 6.38 -16.63 4.37
CA ILE A 70 5.25 -16.85 3.46
C ILE A 70 4.56 -18.12 3.91
N ASP A 71 3.24 -18.07 4.13
CA ASP A 71 2.46 -19.23 4.54
C ASP A 71 1.14 -19.23 3.80
N PHE A 72 1.01 -20.13 2.82
CA PHE A 72 -0.21 -20.32 2.03
C PHE A 72 -0.81 -21.71 2.29
N ASN A 73 -0.61 -22.26 3.47
CA ASN A 73 -0.95 -23.66 3.74
C ASN A 73 -2.45 -23.97 3.68
N TYR A 74 -3.31 -22.96 3.76
CA TYR A 74 -4.74 -23.18 3.63
C TYR A 74 -5.18 -23.41 2.19
N GLU A 75 -4.33 -23.04 1.22
CA GLU A 75 -4.75 -22.98 -0.18
C GLU A 75 -4.30 -24.21 -0.96
N ASP A 76 -4.97 -24.48 -2.07
CA ASP A 76 -4.57 -25.54 -2.95
C ASP A 76 -3.22 -25.23 -3.57
N LYS A 77 -2.44 -26.27 -3.77
CA LYS A 77 -1.09 -26.13 -4.30
C LYS A 77 -1.11 -25.44 -5.68
N ASP A 78 -0.20 -24.51 -5.86
CA ASP A 78 0.02 -23.80 -7.12
C ASP A 78 -1.13 -22.89 -7.53
N LYS A 79 -2.08 -22.60 -6.64
CA LYS A 79 -3.19 -21.70 -6.95
C LYS A 79 -2.94 -20.27 -6.50
N ILE A 80 -2.02 -20.06 -5.58
CA ILE A 80 -1.51 -18.75 -5.21
C ILE A 80 0.02 -18.83 -5.28
N GLU A 81 0.62 -17.87 -5.93
CA GLU A 81 2.08 -17.84 -6.10
C GLU A 81 2.60 -16.48 -5.71
N ILE A 82 3.80 -16.44 -5.16
CA ILE A 82 4.54 -15.20 -5.01
C ILE A 82 5.88 -15.37 -5.70
N SER A 83 6.23 -14.40 -6.52
CA SER A 83 7.51 -14.39 -7.20
C SER A 83 8.25 -13.10 -6.86
N ASP A 84 9.54 -13.20 -6.89
CA ASP A 84 10.49 -12.16 -6.59
C ASP A 84 11.15 -11.83 -7.94
N LYS A 85 10.77 -10.72 -8.53
CA LYS A 85 11.31 -10.32 -9.83
C LYS A 85 11.89 -8.92 -9.77
N VAL A 86 12.95 -8.71 -10.52
CA VAL A 86 13.40 -7.35 -10.83
C VAL A 86 12.56 -6.91 -12.03
N GLU A 87 11.44 -6.35 -11.73
CA GLU A 87 10.44 -6.01 -12.74
C GLU A 87 10.71 -4.66 -13.39
N ASN A 88 10.07 -4.47 -14.52
CA ASN A 88 10.05 -3.17 -15.16
C ASN A 88 9.47 -2.15 -14.20
N LYS A 89 10.02 -0.97 -14.27
CA LYS A 89 9.58 0.12 -13.40
C LYS A 89 8.14 0.53 -13.72
N ILE A 90 7.44 0.99 -12.70
CA ILE A 90 6.09 1.50 -12.90
C ILE A 90 6.17 2.80 -13.70
N LEU A 91 5.45 2.83 -14.80
CA LEU A 91 5.37 4.01 -15.65
C LEU A 91 4.03 4.71 -15.44
N ILE A 92 3.73 5.00 -14.18
CA ILE A 92 2.55 5.75 -13.82
C ILE A 92 2.93 7.22 -13.78
N ASP A 93 1.96 8.08 -13.84
CA ASP A 93 2.09 9.54 -13.87
C ASP A 93 3.43 10.04 -13.34
N ASN A 94 4.19 10.67 -14.20
CA ASN A 94 5.54 11.13 -13.93
C ASN A 94 5.62 12.38 -13.07
N GLU A 95 4.49 12.89 -12.61
CA GLU A 95 4.49 14.10 -11.79
C GLU A 95 4.67 13.82 -10.30
N ASN A 96 4.66 12.55 -9.91
CA ASN A 96 4.77 12.18 -8.51
C ASN A 96 6.20 11.72 -8.18
N SER A 97 6.95 12.58 -7.48
CA SER A 97 8.34 12.27 -7.16
C SER A 97 8.48 11.10 -6.19
N LEU A 98 7.45 10.78 -5.41
CA LEU A 98 7.52 9.62 -4.52
C LEU A 98 7.45 8.30 -5.30
N ILE A 99 6.79 8.30 -6.46
CA ILE A 99 6.84 7.15 -7.35
C ILE A 99 8.26 7.00 -7.93
N ASP A 100 8.88 8.11 -8.32
CA ASP A 100 10.27 8.08 -8.79
C ASP A 100 11.21 7.57 -7.69
N LEU A 101 11.01 8.01 -6.46
CA LEU A 101 11.80 7.54 -5.32
C LEU A 101 11.65 6.04 -5.14
N ASN A 102 10.40 5.54 -5.18
CA ASN A 102 10.13 4.12 -5.04
C ASN A 102 10.82 3.32 -6.16
N ASN A 103 10.66 3.77 -7.40
CA ASN A 103 11.29 3.09 -8.54
C ASN A 103 12.82 3.08 -8.44
N ALA A 104 13.41 4.10 -7.86
CA ALA A 104 14.87 4.20 -7.74
C ALA A 104 15.43 3.27 -6.66
N PHE A 105 14.72 3.13 -5.55
CA PHE A 105 15.27 2.45 -4.36
C PHE A 105 14.64 1.11 -4.04
N THR A 106 13.60 0.70 -4.76
CA THR A 106 13.05 -0.64 -4.58
C THR A 106 14.00 -1.65 -5.24
N ASN A 107 14.62 -2.48 -4.42
CA ASN A 107 15.56 -3.48 -4.93
C ASN A 107 14.85 -4.66 -5.57
N LYS A 108 13.72 -5.04 -5.00
CA LYS A 108 12.92 -6.15 -5.48
C LYS A 108 11.46 -5.76 -5.49
N SER A 109 10.77 -6.18 -6.53
CA SER A 109 9.32 -6.14 -6.54
C SER A 109 8.82 -7.57 -6.35
N PHE A 110 7.69 -7.70 -5.69
CA PHE A 110 7.08 -8.99 -5.43
C PHE A 110 5.76 -9.04 -6.17
N LYS A 111 5.50 -10.17 -6.83
CA LYS A 111 4.26 -10.35 -7.56
C LYS A 111 3.51 -11.54 -6.98
N ILE A 112 2.27 -11.29 -6.59
CA ILE A 112 1.37 -12.30 -6.05
C ILE A 112 0.31 -12.57 -7.11
N THR A 113 0.16 -13.85 -7.51
CA THR A 113 -0.78 -14.23 -8.56
C THR A 113 -1.79 -15.22 -8.00
N ILE A 114 -3.07 -14.91 -8.22
CA ILE A 114 -4.16 -15.84 -7.93
C ILE A 114 -4.59 -16.43 -9.27
N LYS A 115 -4.56 -17.75 -9.37
CA LYS A 115 -4.73 -18.44 -10.65
C LYS A 115 -6.18 -18.45 -11.13
N ASN A 116 -6.36 -18.72 -12.42
CA ASN A 116 -7.66 -18.80 -13.06
C ASN A 116 -8.65 -19.65 -12.26
N ASN A 117 -9.85 -19.14 -12.11
CA ASN A 117 -10.97 -19.91 -11.54
C ASN A 117 -10.74 -20.32 -10.09
N TYR A 118 -9.87 -19.59 -9.37
CA TYR A 118 -9.57 -19.92 -7.99
C TYR A 118 -9.99 -18.78 -7.07
N SER A 119 -10.80 -19.10 -6.07
CA SER A 119 -11.13 -18.15 -5.00
C SER A 119 -10.37 -18.58 -3.76
N LEU A 120 -9.58 -17.69 -3.18
CA LEU A 120 -8.84 -18.03 -1.97
C LEU A 120 -9.79 -18.50 -0.90
N LYS A 121 -9.43 -19.60 -0.23
CA LYS A 121 -10.24 -20.18 0.84
C LYS A 121 -10.21 -19.33 2.10
N LYS A 122 -9.08 -18.68 2.37
CA LYS A 122 -8.91 -17.84 3.54
C LYS A 122 -8.31 -16.49 3.11
N PRO A 123 -8.54 -15.43 3.90
CA PRO A 123 -7.91 -14.16 3.57
C PRO A 123 -6.40 -14.26 3.55
N LEU A 124 -5.77 -13.40 2.78
CA LEU A 124 -4.33 -13.19 2.83
C LEU A 124 -4.06 -11.95 3.68
N VAL A 125 -3.34 -12.11 4.77
CA VAL A 125 -2.90 -10.98 5.57
C VAL A 125 -1.43 -10.73 5.28
N ILE A 126 -1.13 -9.52 4.82
CA ILE A 126 0.25 -9.10 4.64
C ILE A 126 0.60 -8.21 5.82
N TYR A 127 1.55 -8.68 6.63
CA TYR A 127 2.01 -7.95 7.80
C TYR A 127 3.22 -7.12 7.44
N HIS A 128 3.19 -5.84 7.79
CA HIS A 128 4.33 -4.94 7.65
C HIS A 128 4.69 -4.44 9.04
N THR A 129 5.90 -4.75 9.49
CA THR A 129 6.35 -4.27 10.78
C THR A 129 7.80 -3.78 10.67
N THR A 130 8.28 -3.12 11.72
CA THR A 130 9.61 -2.50 11.71
C THR A 130 10.36 -2.82 12.99
N ASN A 131 11.68 -2.63 12.95
CA ASN A 131 12.52 -2.69 14.15
C ASN A 131 13.50 -1.51 14.15
N GLU A 132 14.36 -1.46 15.15
CA GLU A 132 15.22 -0.28 15.35
C GLU A 132 16.19 0.02 14.21
N LYS A 133 16.47 -0.96 13.36
CA LYS A 133 17.34 -0.74 12.21
C LYS A 133 16.78 0.32 11.24
N ILE A 134 15.47 0.57 11.30
CA ILE A 134 14.79 1.46 10.34
C ILE A 134 14.68 2.90 10.82
N LYS A 135 15.11 3.19 12.04
CA LYS A 135 14.97 4.55 12.61
C LYS A 135 15.67 5.58 11.72
N SER A 136 14.98 6.68 11.41
CA SER A 136 15.45 7.75 10.53
C SER A 136 15.74 7.27 9.10
N LYS A 137 15.03 6.23 8.66
CA LYS A 137 15.23 5.68 7.31
C LYS A 137 13.91 5.55 6.57
N SER A 138 14.00 5.44 5.25
CA SER A 138 12.84 5.16 4.43
C SER A 138 12.88 3.73 3.90
N ILE A 139 11.70 3.13 3.83
CA ILE A 139 11.49 1.85 3.18
C ILE A 139 10.76 2.13 1.86
N ASN A 140 11.25 1.57 0.77
CA ASN A 140 10.59 1.67 -0.53
C ASN A 140 10.26 0.25 -0.99
N LEU A 141 8.97 -0.03 -1.13
CA LEU A 141 8.48 -1.38 -1.40
C LEU A 141 7.49 -1.34 -2.54
N ARG A 142 7.50 -2.36 -3.38
CA ARG A 142 6.54 -2.51 -4.46
C ARG A 142 5.92 -3.89 -4.43
N LEU A 143 4.58 -3.94 -4.46
CA LEU A 143 3.81 -5.18 -4.48
C LEU A 143 2.87 -5.17 -5.69
N ASP A 144 3.03 -6.17 -6.55
CA ASP A 144 2.14 -6.37 -7.70
C ASP A 144 1.23 -7.56 -7.40
N PHE A 145 -0.04 -7.42 -7.77
CA PHE A 145 -1.03 -8.50 -7.64
C PHE A 145 -1.67 -8.72 -8.99
N GLU A 146 -1.72 -9.97 -9.41
CA GLU A 146 -2.49 -10.33 -10.59
C GLU A 146 -3.58 -11.30 -10.16
N LEU A 147 -4.83 -10.90 -10.36
CA LEU A 147 -5.97 -11.79 -10.18
C LEU A 147 -6.39 -12.26 -11.56
N GLU A 148 -6.10 -13.52 -11.85
CA GLU A 148 -6.42 -14.08 -13.15
C GLU A 148 -7.93 -14.26 -13.29
N LYS A 149 -8.39 -14.63 -14.48
CA LYS A 149 -9.80 -14.69 -14.81
C LYS A 149 -10.59 -15.51 -13.78
N ASN A 150 -11.71 -14.93 -13.33
CA ASN A 150 -12.64 -15.61 -12.43
C ASN A 150 -11.98 -16.05 -11.11
N SER A 151 -11.06 -15.24 -10.61
CA SER A 151 -10.40 -15.50 -9.32
C SER A 151 -10.87 -14.48 -8.30
N SER A 152 -10.65 -14.77 -7.02
CA SER A 152 -10.98 -13.81 -5.99
C SER A 152 -9.98 -13.84 -4.85
N LEU A 153 -9.78 -12.66 -4.26
CA LEU A 153 -8.83 -12.46 -3.16
C LEU A 153 -9.44 -11.50 -2.15
N LYS A 154 -9.42 -11.93 -0.88
CA LYS A 154 -9.63 -10.99 0.23
C LYS A 154 -8.24 -10.72 0.83
N LEU A 155 -7.81 -9.47 0.73
CA LEU A 155 -6.49 -9.05 1.17
C LEU A 155 -6.65 -8.13 2.38
N ILE A 156 -5.90 -8.43 3.44
CA ILE A 156 -5.79 -7.54 4.59
C ILE A 156 -4.34 -7.08 4.65
N ASP A 157 -4.11 -5.81 4.38
CA ASP A 157 -2.78 -5.22 4.34
C ASP A 157 -2.59 -4.48 5.66
N PHE A 158 -1.79 -5.03 6.56
CA PHE A 158 -1.74 -4.59 7.95
C PHE A 158 -0.38 -4.02 8.29
N PHE A 159 -0.34 -2.74 8.60
CA PHE A 159 0.89 -2.05 9.03
C PHE A 159 0.85 -1.83 10.54
N ALA A 160 1.86 -2.35 11.24
CA ALA A 160 1.98 -2.19 12.68
C ALA A 160 3.44 -1.85 13.01
N ASP A 161 3.72 -0.56 13.12
CA ASP A 161 5.09 -0.11 13.41
C ASP A 161 5.46 -0.39 14.85
N ASN A 162 6.67 -0.88 15.06
CA ASN A 162 7.27 -1.03 16.37
C ASN A 162 8.29 0.04 16.67
N THR A 163 8.63 0.88 15.70
CA THR A 163 9.63 1.94 15.88
C THR A 163 9.09 3.25 15.35
N GLU A 164 9.65 4.34 15.84
CA GLU A 164 9.29 5.68 15.40
C GLU A 164 10.33 6.25 14.44
N LYS A 165 9.99 7.39 13.83
CA LYS A 165 10.87 8.17 12.96
C LYS A 165 11.30 7.40 11.73
N ASN A 166 10.33 6.76 11.07
CA ASN A 166 10.60 6.14 9.77
C ASN A 166 9.61 6.64 8.73
N PHE A 167 9.95 6.43 7.48
CA PHE A 167 9.10 6.79 6.34
C PHE A 167 8.91 5.56 5.47
N THR A 168 7.66 5.17 5.24
CA THR A 168 7.33 4.05 4.37
C THR A 168 6.70 4.60 3.08
N ASN A 169 7.27 4.22 1.95
CA ASN A 169 6.82 4.59 0.61
C ASN A 169 6.54 3.29 -0.14
N ILE A 170 5.26 2.99 -0.35
CA ILE A 170 4.90 1.69 -0.92
C ILE A 170 3.98 1.87 -2.13
N LEU A 171 4.30 1.16 -3.22
CA LEU A 171 3.50 1.12 -4.43
C LEU A 171 2.83 -0.24 -4.55
N TYR A 172 1.53 -0.21 -4.83
CA TYR A 172 0.74 -1.39 -5.13
C TYR A 172 0.24 -1.31 -6.56
N ASN A 173 0.32 -2.41 -7.28
CA ASN A 173 -0.28 -2.49 -8.59
C ASN A 173 -1.15 -3.73 -8.66
N PHE A 174 -2.45 -3.55 -8.85
CA PHE A 174 -3.41 -4.64 -8.94
C PHE A 174 -3.90 -4.76 -10.37
N ASP A 175 -3.78 -5.94 -10.95
CA ASP A 175 -4.27 -6.23 -12.28
C ASP A 175 -5.41 -7.23 -12.14
N LEU A 176 -6.64 -6.76 -12.33
CA LEU A 176 -7.84 -7.57 -12.15
C LEU A 176 -8.36 -7.99 -13.51
N LYS A 177 -8.19 -9.28 -13.81
CA LYS A 177 -8.66 -9.83 -15.08
C LYS A 177 -10.17 -10.04 -15.05
N LYS A 178 -10.74 -10.46 -16.17
CA LYS A 178 -12.18 -10.64 -16.33
C LYS A 178 -12.78 -11.48 -15.20
N ASP A 179 -13.89 -10.99 -14.66
CA ASP A 179 -14.66 -11.68 -13.61
C ASP A 179 -13.92 -11.88 -12.28
N SER A 180 -12.80 -11.17 -12.06
CA SER A 180 -12.09 -11.30 -10.80
C SER A 180 -12.66 -10.34 -9.75
N ILE A 181 -12.46 -10.68 -8.48
CA ILE A 181 -12.96 -9.89 -7.36
C ILE A 181 -11.83 -9.67 -6.34
N LEU A 182 -11.57 -8.40 -6.05
CA LEU A 182 -10.62 -8.04 -5.02
C LEU A 182 -11.35 -7.32 -3.88
N LYS A 183 -11.19 -7.82 -2.67
CA LYS A 183 -11.57 -7.10 -1.46
C LYS A 183 -10.29 -6.74 -0.73
N ASN A 184 -10.02 -5.45 -0.62
CA ASN A 184 -8.73 -4.94 -0.18
C ASN A 184 -8.93 -4.08 1.08
N TYR A 185 -8.53 -4.63 2.22
CA TYR A 185 -8.63 -3.93 3.51
C TYR A 185 -7.24 -3.44 3.90
N LYS A 186 -7.10 -2.13 4.03
CA LYS A 186 -5.84 -1.52 4.42
C LYS A 186 -5.98 -0.99 5.84
N ILE A 187 -5.22 -1.57 6.76
CA ILE A 187 -5.30 -1.22 8.17
C ILE A 187 -3.94 -0.72 8.62
N ASP A 188 -3.91 0.51 9.12
CA ASP A 188 -2.67 1.14 9.56
C ASP A 188 -2.73 1.46 11.05
N LYS A 189 -1.78 0.92 11.81
CA LYS A 189 -1.53 1.26 13.20
C LYS A 189 -0.10 1.77 13.30
N LEU A 190 0.07 3.06 13.06
CA LEU A 190 1.40 3.64 12.95
C LEU A 190 1.72 4.47 14.20
N LYS A 191 3.00 4.52 14.56
CA LYS A 191 3.46 5.37 15.64
C LYS A 191 3.44 6.84 15.21
N ASN A 192 3.33 7.75 16.20
CA ASN A 192 3.09 9.16 15.91
C ASN A 192 4.14 9.80 15.01
N ASN A 193 5.41 9.49 15.21
CA ASN A 193 6.47 10.14 14.44
C ASN A 193 6.80 9.41 13.13
N ASN A 194 5.91 8.54 12.69
CA ASN A 194 6.12 7.84 11.42
C ASN A 194 5.32 8.52 10.32
N LEU A 195 5.82 8.36 9.11
CA LEU A 195 5.21 8.92 7.92
C LEU A 195 4.95 7.77 6.95
N LYS A 196 3.82 7.82 6.26
CA LYS A 196 3.51 6.81 5.26
C LYS A 196 2.88 7.42 4.03
N TYR A 197 3.38 7.02 2.88
CA TYR A 197 2.74 7.27 1.60
C TYR A 197 2.49 5.93 0.91
N SER A 198 1.27 5.70 0.44
CA SER A 198 1.00 4.54 -0.41
C SER A 198 0.25 4.98 -1.65
N PHE A 199 0.61 4.37 -2.76
CA PHE A 199 -0.06 4.57 -4.04
C PHE A 199 -0.56 3.23 -4.52
N ASN A 200 -1.86 3.17 -4.81
CA ASN A 200 -2.53 1.93 -5.23
C ASN A 200 -3.10 2.14 -6.62
N ASN A 201 -2.56 1.41 -7.60
CA ASN A 201 -3.09 1.44 -8.95
C ASN A 201 -3.85 0.15 -9.20
N ILE A 202 -5.11 0.26 -9.64
CA ILE A 202 -5.97 -0.89 -9.87
C ILE A 202 -6.47 -0.84 -11.30
N GLU A 203 -6.05 -1.82 -12.12
CA GLU A 203 -6.47 -1.96 -13.50
C GLU A 203 -7.56 -3.02 -13.56
N GLN A 204 -8.73 -2.67 -14.10
CA GLN A 204 -9.90 -3.55 -14.03
C GLN A 204 -10.46 -3.88 -15.40
N GLU A 205 -10.46 -5.18 -15.71
CA GLU A 205 -11.03 -5.69 -16.94
C GLU A 205 -12.51 -6.03 -16.76
N THR A 206 -13.13 -6.55 -17.82
CA THR A 206 -14.58 -6.77 -17.88
C THR A 206 -15.10 -7.50 -16.65
N ASN A 207 -16.15 -6.94 -16.05
CA ASN A 207 -16.91 -7.55 -14.97
C ASN A 207 -16.06 -7.80 -13.71
N SER A 208 -14.92 -7.12 -13.58
CA SER A 208 -14.13 -7.23 -12.35
C SER A 208 -14.65 -6.26 -11.30
N VAL A 209 -14.40 -6.58 -10.05
CA VAL A 209 -14.85 -5.77 -8.92
C VAL A 209 -13.68 -5.53 -7.98
N SER A 210 -13.50 -4.27 -7.58
CA SER A 210 -12.59 -3.97 -6.48
C SER A 210 -13.36 -3.26 -5.36
N GLU A 211 -13.11 -3.67 -4.13
CA GLU A 211 -13.60 -2.98 -2.95
C GLU A 211 -12.39 -2.69 -2.08
N THR A 212 -12.11 -1.41 -1.89
CA THR A 212 -10.98 -0.97 -1.07
C THR A 212 -11.51 -0.26 0.17
N PHE A 213 -11.10 -0.73 1.33
CA PHE A 213 -11.47 -0.13 2.61
C PHE A 213 -10.20 0.26 3.34
N ILE A 214 -10.11 1.53 3.73
CA ILE A 214 -8.91 2.07 4.38
C ILE A 214 -9.26 2.51 5.78
N LEU A 215 -8.55 1.97 6.77
CA LEU A 215 -8.69 2.38 8.16
C LEU A 215 -7.31 2.78 8.65
N SER A 216 -7.15 4.04 9.02
CA SER A 216 -5.86 4.58 9.39
C SER A 216 -5.90 5.29 10.74
N ALA A 217 -4.90 5.00 11.58
CA ALA A 217 -4.75 5.63 12.88
C ALA A 217 -3.27 5.78 13.22
N GLY A 218 -2.95 6.73 14.06
CA GLY A 218 -1.56 7.03 14.41
C GLY A 218 -0.93 7.91 13.35
N SER A 219 0.39 7.92 13.27
CA SER A 219 1.17 8.61 12.24
C SER A 219 0.91 10.12 12.18
N ASN A 220 1.99 10.89 12.13
CA ASN A 220 1.85 12.35 11.95
C ASN A 220 1.55 12.73 10.51
N TYR A 221 1.91 11.88 9.57
CA TYR A 221 1.60 12.11 8.17
C TYR A 221 1.22 10.78 7.53
N PHE A 222 0.10 10.80 6.84
CA PHE A 222 -0.39 9.62 6.11
C PHE A 222 -1.05 10.10 4.83
N LYS A 223 -0.65 9.54 3.70
CA LYS A 223 -1.34 9.76 2.45
C LYS A 223 -1.50 8.46 1.72
N ASN A 224 -2.72 8.13 1.36
CA ASN A 224 -3.06 6.93 0.60
C ASN A 224 -3.77 7.36 -0.67
N GLU A 225 -3.19 7.07 -1.83
CA GLU A 225 -3.81 7.36 -3.11
C GLU A 225 -4.32 6.06 -3.71
N VAL A 226 -5.54 6.10 -4.23
CA VAL A 226 -6.15 4.96 -4.92
C VAL A 226 -6.56 5.43 -6.31
N ASN A 227 -6.00 4.81 -7.32
CA ASN A 227 -6.30 5.10 -8.71
C ASN A 227 -6.88 3.84 -9.36
N CYS A 228 -8.15 3.90 -9.76
CA CYS A 228 -8.83 2.77 -10.39
C CYS A 228 -9.10 3.09 -11.85
N ASN A 229 -8.65 2.24 -12.74
CA ASN A 229 -8.92 2.36 -14.16
C ASN A 229 -9.90 1.28 -14.58
N LEU A 230 -11.15 1.69 -14.81
CA LEU A 230 -12.23 0.78 -15.20
C LEU A 230 -12.18 0.62 -16.72
N LYS A 231 -11.44 -0.38 -17.18
CA LYS A 231 -11.14 -0.62 -18.59
C LYS A 231 -12.13 -1.53 -19.28
N GLY A 232 -12.80 -2.39 -18.52
CA GLY A 232 -13.74 -3.35 -19.09
C GLY A 232 -15.17 -3.03 -18.72
N ASN A 233 -16.10 -3.34 -19.63
CA ASN A 233 -17.51 -3.14 -19.39
C ASN A 233 -17.94 -3.89 -18.12
N TYR A 234 -18.82 -3.30 -17.36
CA TYR A 234 -19.38 -3.87 -16.12
C TYR A 234 -18.37 -4.02 -15.00
N SER A 235 -17.19 -3.40 -15.12
CA SER A 235 -16.28 -3.34 -13.98
C SER A 235 -16.78 -2.29 -12.99
N SER A 236 -16.43 -2.50 -11.71
CA SER A 236 -16.86 -1.59 -10.66
C SER A 236 -15.79 -1.44 -9.59
N ALA A 237 -15.74 -0.24 -8.99
CA ALA A 237 -14.78 0.07 -7.95
C ALA A 237 -15.47 0.80 -6.80
N PHE A 238 -15.23 0.31 -5.59
CA PHE A 238 -15.76 0.89 -4.36
C PHE A 238 -14.58 1.25 -3.47
N VAL A 239 -14.53 2.51 -3.02
CA VAL A 239 -13.45 2.95 -2.12
C VAL A 239 -14.10 3.61 -0.91
N ASN A 240 -13.84 3.06 0.26
CA ASN A 240 -14.31 3.61 1.52
C ASN A 240 -13.13 3.79 2.46
N GLY A 241 -13.12 4.89 3.19
CA GLY A 241 -12.03 5.14 4.12
C GLY A 241 -12.50 5.82 5.38
N ILE A 242 -11.89 5.45 6.48
CA ILE A 242 -12.08 6.10 7.77
C ILE A 242 -10.68 6.36 8.34
N PHE A 243 -10.44 7.59 8.77
CA PHE A 243 -9.20 7.86 9.48
C PHE A 243 -9.48 8.64 10.75
N SER A 244 -8.66 8.36 11.76
CA SER A 244 -8.77 8.97 13.08
C SER A 244 -7.63 9.97 13.23
N LEU A 245 -7.97 11.22 13.52
CA LEU A 245 -7.00 12.31 13.63
C LEU A 245 -6.85 12.76 15.09
N LYS A 246 -5.62 12.96 15.48
CA LYS A 246 -5.27 13.66 16.72
C LYS A 246 -4.61 14.98 16.33
N GLU A 247 -4.38 15.82 17.33
CA GLU A 247 -3.72 17.10 17.12
C GLU A 247 -2.39 16.93 16.37
N ASN A 248 -2.15 17.81 15.40
CA ASN A 248 -0.91 17.87 14.61
C ASN A 248 -0.71 16.69 13.66
N GLN A 249 -1.76 15.90 13.40
CA GLN A 249 -1.68 14.82 12.41
C GLN A 249 -2.28 15.28 11.09
N GLN A 250 -1.69 14.83 9.99
CA GLN A 250 -2.15 15.14 8.65
C GLN A 250 -2.38 13.83 7.89
N HIS A 251 -3.65 13.54 7.65
CA HIS A 251 -4.04 12.31 6.92
C HIS A 251 -4.83 12.70 5.69
N GLU A 252 -4.56 12.05 4.59
CA GLU A 252 -5.26 12.30 3.34
C GLU A 252 -5.49 10.98 2.61
N ILE A 253 -6.71 10.80 2.11
CA ILE A 253 -7.04 9.72 1.20
C ILE A 253 -7.50 10.38 -0.08
N ARG A 254 -6.79 10.12 -1.18
CA ARG A 254 -7.12 10.67 -2.48
C ARG A 254 -7.52 9.53 -3.42
N THR A 255 -8.68 9.69 -4.05
CA THR A 255 -9.20 8.69 -4.99
C THR A 255 -9.32 9.29 -6.37
N SER A 256 -8.97 8.49 -7.36
CA SER A 256 -9.18 8.82 -8.77
C SER A 256 -9.76 7.59 -9.43
N ILE A 257 -10.98 7.69 -9.95
CA ILE A 257 -11.63 6.56 -10.61
C ILE A 257 -11.94 6.98 -12.04
N ASN A 258 -11.31 6.29 -12.98
CA ASN A 258 -11.39 6.62 -14.38
C ASN A 258 -12.28 5.63 -15.10
N HIS A 259 -13.43 6.11 -15.59
CA HIS A 259 -14.40 5.30 -16.34
C HIS A 259 -13.99 5.35 -17.80
N LEU A 260 -13.26 4.34 -18.26
CA LEU A 260 -12.66 4.35 -19.59
C LEU A 260 -13.55 3.69 -20.64
N VAL A 261 -14.60 3.00 -20.21
CA VAL A 261 -15.59 2.37 -21.09
C VAL A 261 -16.97 2.54 -20.48
N GLU A 262 -17.99 2.17 -21.23
CA GLU A 262 -19.39 2.27 -20.79
C GLU A 262 -19.73 1.21 -19.75
N ASN A 263 -20.84 1.41 -19.05
CA ASN A 263 -21.42 0.43 -18.12
C ASN A 263 -20.48 0.10 -16.96
N THR A 264 -19.86 1.12 -16.39
CA THR A 264 -18.99 0.95 -15.22
C THR A 264 -19.59 1.70 -14.03
N LYS A 265 -19.29 1.23 -12.83
CA LYS A 265 -19.81 1.83 -11.60
C LYS A 265 -18.69 2.17 -10.64
N SER A 266 -18.90 3.23 -9.88
CA SER A 266 -17.99 3.55 -8.78
C SER A 266 -18.75 4.17 -7.61
N TYR A 267 -18.18 4.01 -6.43
CA TYR A 267 -18.72 4.63 -5.22
C TYR A 267 -17.53 4.91 -4.30
N GLN A 268 -17.56 6.09 -3.68
CA GLN A 268 -16.51 6.40 -2.71
C GLN A 268 -17.10 7.17 -1.52
N LEU A 269 -16.60 6.84 -0.34
CA LEU A 269 -17.00 7.50 0.88
C LEU A 269 -15.82 7.57 1.83
N ILE A 270 -15.36 8.79 2.13
CA ILE A 270 -14.23 9.00 3.01
C ILE A 270 -14.71 9.78 4.23
N LYS A 271 -14.45 9.27 5.42
CA LYS A 271 -14.83 9.92 6.67
C LYS A 271 -13.62 10.12 7.57
N SER A 272 -13.61 11.22 8.30
CA SER A 272 -12.63 11.43 9.35
C SER A 272 -13.31 11.47 10.71
N VAL A 273 -12.63 10.95 11.71
CA VAL A 273 -13.09 11.02 13.10
C VAL A 273 -12.06 11.85 13.86
N LEU A 274 -12.51 12.93 14.47
CA LEU A 274 -11.64 13.83 15.22
C LEU A 274 -11.68 13.48 16.70
N GLY A 275 -10.54 13.27 17.29
CA GLY A 275 -10.43 13.02 18.72
C GLY A 275 -10.58 14.31 19.53
N LYS A 276 -10.76 14.18 20.82
CA LYS A 276 -10.94 15.33 21.70
C LYS A 276 -9.79 16.34 21.66
N LEU A 277 -8.61 15.88 21.26
CA LEU A 277 -7.44 16.74 21.19
C LEU A 277 -7.12 17.20 19.78
N SER A 278 -8.04 16.92 18.86
CA SER A 278 -7.84 17.35 17.48
C SER A 278 -8.64 18.62 17.22
N UNK A 279 -7.92 19.25 16.70
CA UNK A 279 -8.56 20.37 16.61
C UNK A 279 -8.78 20.95 15.67
#